data_e8130d24a2c1304fc4704d5f2efafca1
#
_entry.id   e8130d24a2c1304fc4704d5f2efafca1
#
_cell.length_a   1.000
_cell.length_b   1.000
_cell.length_c   1.000
_cell.angle_alpha   90.00
_cell.angle_beta   90.00
_cell.angle_gamma   90.00
#
_symmetry.space_group_name_H-M   'P 1'
#
loop_
_entity.id
_entity.type
_entity.pdbx_description
1 polymer ?
#
loop_
_entity_poly.entity_id
_entity_poly.type
_entity_poly.pdbx_seq_one_letter_code
_entity_poly.pdbx_strand_id
1 'polypeptide(L)'
;MKQLLTLAFTIILSFNAFAQSKVIYEEFTSYKLDDTRRLKIQLPRDYEANVEKSYPIVIVLDANYLFEPVAGNVDYFAYWEDMPECIVVGVMQGDGRYDDCNYDDTNFMPADQGADFFEFVGLELIPYIDDNYRTAKFVIAVGHDFTANFINYYLFKDPPLFNGYISLSPDLAPMMDERLPERIPSIESKIFYYLATGTDDIQDLMAISENLNKSLKPLDSDRFKFYYDNFEGATHYSLVARAIPSAMEKIFSVYRPISKQEYSDVIMKLETPVHHYLQDKYMTIEDLFGLSNPIRINDFIATATAAEKKKQWESLREIASMAQRQYPDTVLGDYYMARFYEETGEPKKAMRTFQGAFDKEEVDFITVDLMLDKADRIKEDFGY
;
A
#
# COMPACT_ATOMS: atom_id res chain seq x y z
N MET A 1 -26.72 -10.31 65.14
CA MET A 1 -25.49 -10.14 64.39
C MET A 1 -25.78 -10.46 62.91
N LYS A 2 -26.03 -9.45 62.11
CA LYS A 2 -26.28 -9.58 60.68
C LYS A 2 -24.95 -9.26 59.95
N GLN A 3 -24.35 -10.24 59.30
CA GLN A 3 -23.20 -10.01 58.43
C GLN A 3 -23.72 -9.49 57.09
N LEU A 4 -23.35 -8.27 56.73
CA LEU A 4 -23.50 -7.71 55.40
C LEU A 4 -22.37 -8.28 54.54
N LEU A 5 -22.70 -9.12 53.57
CA LEU A 5 -21.80 -9.45 52.44
C LEU A 5 -21.87 -8.29 51.43
N THR A 6 -20.81 -7.52 51.35
CA THR A 6 -20.64 -6.53 50.28
C THR A 6 -20.00 -7.24 49.07
N LEU A 7 -20.82 -7.50 48.06
CA LEU A 7 -20.36 -8.02 46.76
C LEU A 7 -19.74 -6.87 45.97
N ALA A 8 -18.44 -6.79 45.92
CA ALA A 8 -17.71 -5.86 45.04
C ALA A 8 -17.83 -6.34 43.61
N PHE A 9 -18.69 -5.71 42.82
CA PHE A 9 -18.78 -5.92 41.37
C PHE A 9 -17.65 -5.12 40.69
N THR A 10 -16.53 -5.80 40.43
CA THR A 10 -15.44 -5.20 39.65
C THR A 10 -15.87 -5.19 38.17
N ILE A 11 -16.37 -4.06 37.70
CA ILE A 11 -16.59 -3.82 36.27
C ILE A 11 -15.20 -3.70 35.62
N ILE A 12 -14.77 -4.75 34.96
CA ILE A 12 -13.63 -4.69 34.02
C ILE A 12 -14.15 -3.95 32.80
N LEU A 13 -13.96 -2.64 32.77
CA LEU A 13 -14.04 -1.85 31.55
C LEU A 13 -12.86 -2.26 30.67
N SER A 14 -13.10 -3.20 29.76
CA SER A 14 -12.23 -3.41 28.62
C SER A 14 -12.29 -2.14 27.76
N PHE A 15 -11.38 -1.22 28.01
CA PHE A 15 -11.07 -0.18 27.04
C PHE A 15 -10.52 -0.90 25.82
N ASN A 16 -11.30 -1.02 24.76
CA ASN A 16 -10.77 -1.13 23.44
C ASN A 16 -10.03 0.19 23.15
N ALA A 17 -8.78 0.28 23.57
CA ALA A 17 -7.89 1.31 23.11
C ALA A 17 -7.68 1.01 21.62
N PHE A 18 -8.37 1.76 20.76
CA PHE A 18 -7.96 1.81 19.35
C PHE A 18 -6.50 2.23 19.37
N ALA A 19 -5.61 1.31 19.03
CA ALA A 19 -4.21 1.61 19.01
C ALA A 19 -3.98 2.71 17.97
N GLN A 20 -3.51 3.86 18.43
CA GLN A 20 -3.00 4.90 17.53
C GLN A 20 -1.64 4.45 17.02
N SER A 21 -1.30 4.86 15.80
CA SER A 21 0.05 4.69 15.28
C SER A 21 1.06 5.33 16.26
N LYS A 22 2.08 4.55 16.63
CA LYS A 22 3.08 4.96 17.60
C LYS A 22 4.24 5.64 16.90
N VAL A 23 4.53 6.89 17.26
CA VAL A 23 5.75 7.59 16.81
C VAL A 23 6.85 7.42 17.85
N ILE A 24 8.00 6.94 17.42
CA ILE A 24 9.21 6.72 18.20
C ILE A 24 10.28 7.70 17.72
N TYR A 25 11.04 8.24 18.64
CA TYR A 25 12.22 9.05 18.34
C TYR A 25 13.46 8.25 18.74
N GLU A 26 14.36 8.07 17.81
CA GLU A 26 15.62 7.36 18.02
C GLU A 26 16.80 8.21 17.63
N GLU A 27 17.89 8.06 18.36
CA GLU A 27 19.19 8.65 18.01
C GLU A 27 20.06 7.55 17.40
N PHE A 28 20.40 7.72 16.13
CA PHE A 28 21.19 6.79 15.36
C PHE A 28 22.61 7.38 15.15
N THR A 29 23.63 6.71 15.69
CA THR A 29 25.02 7.10 15.46
C THR A 29 25.53 6.48 14.17
N SER A 30 25.78 7.31 13.18
CA SER A 30 26.28 6.90 11.87
C SER A 30 27.80 6.93 11.80
N TYR A 31 28.39 5.84 11.31
CA TYR A 31 29.85 5.81 11.03
C TYR A 31 30.16 6.53 9.71
N LYS A 32 29.21 6.56 8.78
CA LYS A 32 29.38 7.23 7.48
C LYS A 32 29.40 8.74 7.64
N LEU A 33 28.52 9.27 8.48
CA LEU A 33 28.40 10.70 8.74
C LEU A 33 29.35 11.20 9.85
N ASP A 34 29.97 10.29 10.61
CA ASP A 34 30.71 10.62 11.87
C ASP A 34 29.85 11.51 12.80
N ASP A 35 28.55 11.29 12.82
CA ASP A 35 27.57 12.13 13.54
C ASP A 35 26.36 11.28 14.00
N THR A 36 25.55 11.85 14.90
CA THR A 36 24.31 11.23 15.36
C THR A 36 23.10 11.88 14.68
N ARG A 37 22.32 11.07 14.01
CA ARG A 37 21.07 11.50 13.37
C ARG A 37 19.86 11.12 14.21
N ARG A 38 18.93 12.03 14.34
CA ARG A 38 17.64 11.74 14.95
C ARG A 38 16.70 11.18 13.90
N LEU A 39 16.12 10.01 14.21
CA LEU A 39 15.10 9.35 13.42
C LEU A 39 13.73 9.54 14.05
N LYS A 40 12.73 9.65 13.21
CA LYS A 40 11.30 9.66 13.56
C LYS A 40 10.66 8.43 12.96
N ILE A 41 10.18 7.47 13.75
CA ILE A 41 9.66 6.21 13.24
C ILE A 41 8.21 6.07 13.65
N GLN A 42 7.29 5.98 12.67
CA GLN A 42 5.90 5.64 12.91
C GLN A 42 5.67 4.17 12.58
N LEU A 43 5.21 3.42 13.58
CA LEU A 43 4.76 2.04 13.41
C LEU A 43 3.26 1.99 13.10
N PRO A 44 2.80 0.98 12.34
CA PRO A 44 1.38 0.70 12.15
C PRO A 44 0.61 0.56 13.45
N ARG A 45 -0.72 0.78 13.40
CA ARG A 45 -1.58 0.79 14.60
C ARG A 45 -1.48 -0.49 15.42
N ASP A 46 -1.54 -1.64 14.78
CA ASP A 46 -1.54 -2.96 15.43
C ASP A 46 -0.20 -3.69 15.28
N TYR A 47 0.89 -2.94 15.16
CA TYR A 47 2.23 -3.50 14.95
C TYR A 47 2.58 -4.56 15.99
N GLU A 48 2.38 -4.31 17.28
CA GLU A 48 2.74 -5.24 18.37
C GLU A 48 1.82 -6.49 18.42
N ALA A 49 0.57 -6.36 17.98
CA ALA A 49 -0.40 -7.45 17.97
C ALA A 49 -0.19 -8.41 16.76
N ASN A 50 0.30 -7.90 15.64
CA ASN A 50 0.42 -8.64 14.39
C ASN A 50 1.87 -9.10 14.15
N VAL A 51 2.37 -10.00 14.97
CA VAL A 51 3.79 -10.43 14.98
C VAL A 51 4.26 -11.11 13.69
N GLU A 52 3.34 -11.67 12.91
CA GLU A 52 3.64 -12.36 11.64
C GLU A 52 3.63 -11.44 10.41
N LYS A 53 3.14 -10.20 10.57
CA LYS A 53 3.09 -9.24 9.45
C LYS A 53 4.44 -8.56 9.24
N SER A 54 4.78 -8.37 7.97
CA SER A 54 5.85 -7.48 7.50
C SER A 54 5.25 -6.26 6.80
N TYR A 55 5.97 -5.15 6.79
CA TYR A 55 5.45 -3.85 6.38
C TYR A 55 6.37 -3.17 5.37
N PRO A 56 5.87 -2.61 4.27
CA PRO A 56 6.63 -1.71 3.41
C PRO A 56 7.18 -0.52 4.21
N ILE A 57 8.27 0.06 3.71
CA ILE A 57 8.94 1.19 4.35
C ILE A 57 8.72 2.46 3.53
N VAL A 58 8.46 3.57 4.20
CA VAL A 58 8.44 4.90 3.61
C VAL A 58 9.53 5.74 4.27
N ILE A 59 10.65 5.96 3.55
CA ILE A 59 11.75 6.82 3.98
C ILE A 59 11.39 8.26 3.64
N VAL A 60 11.43 9.14 4.63
CA VAL A 60 11.09 10.55 4.50
C VAL A 60 12.34 11.37 4.83
N LEU A 61 12.91 11.99 3.81
CA LEU A 61 13.92 13.01 4.02
C LEU A 61 13.25 14.33 4.44
N ASP A 62 14.02 15.28 4.94
CA ASP A 62 13.44 16.53 5.48
C ASP A 62 12.38 16.28 6.58
N ALA A 63 12.55 15.26 7.41
CA ALA A 63 11.54 14.84 8.38
C ALA A 63 11.17 15.91 9.43
N ASN A 64 11.91 17.01 9.49
CA ASN A 64 11.59 18.17 10.31
C ASN A 64 10.21 18.78 9.98
N TYR A 65 9.80 18.73 8.70
CA TYR A 65 8.50 19.26 8.25
C TYR A 65 7.71 18.31 7.35
N LEU A 66 8.39 17.34 6.69
CA LEU A 66 7.75 16.43 5.72
C LEU A 66 7.19 15.18 6.39
N PHE A 67 7.64 14.84 7.59
CA PHE A 67 7.22 13.61 8.26
C PHE A 67 5.73 13.55 8.56
N GLU A 68 5.19 14.58 9.20
CA GLU A 68 3.77 14.60 9.61
C GLU A 68 2.80 14.50 8.42
N PRO A 69 2.97 15.24 7.33
CA PRO A 69 2.15 15.06 6.14
C PRO A 69 2.20 13.65 5.56
N VAL A 70 3.38 13.03 5.52
CA VAL A 70 3.54 11.65 5.01
C VAL A 70 2.93 10.64 5.98
N ALA A 71 3.35 10.67 7.24
CA ALA A 71 2.94 9.71 8.26
C ALA A 71 1.41 9.74 8.51
N GLY A 72 0.82 10.94 8.52
CA GLY A 72 -0.63 11.10 8.67
C GLY A 72 -1.42 10.53 7.48
N ASN A 73 -0.94 10.71 6.24
CA ASN A 73 -1.59 10.12 5.07
C ASN A 73 -1.41 8.60 5.03
N VAL A 74 -0.22 8.08 5.36
CA VAL A 74 0.02 6.63 5.44
C VAL A 74 -0.95 5.99 6.45
N ASP A 75 -1.07 6.55 7.66
CA ASP A 75 -2.00 6.04 8.67
C ASP A 75 -3.47 6.11 8.21
N TYR A 76 -3.87 7.19 7.56
CA TYR A 76 -5.23 7.40 7.09
C TYR A 76 -5.61 6.41 5.96
N PHE A 77 -4.79 6.30 4.92
CA PHE A 77 -5.07 5.39 3.80
C PHE A 77 -4.97 3.91 4.21
N ALA A 78 -4.05 3.56 5.12
CA ALA A 78 -3.97 2.21 5.67
C ALA A 78 -5.21 1.84 6.48
N TYR A 79 -5.76 2.79 7.27
CA TYR A 79 -6.99 2.57 8.05
C TYR A 79 -8.19 2.21 7.16
N TRP A 80 -8.28 2.79 5.94
CA TRP A 80 -9.34 2.52 4.97
C TRP A 80 -8.96 1.42 3.94
N GLU A 81 -7.84 0.76 4.14
CA GLU A 81 -7.33 -0.29 3.24
C GLU A 81 -7.04 0.18 1.80
N ASP A 82 -6.88 1.49 1.59
CA ASP A 82 -6.52 2.06 0.29
C ASP A 82 -5.02 1.89 -0.02
N MET A 83 -4.19 1.63 1.00
CA MET A 83 -2.79 1.22 0.90
C MET A 83 -2.45 0.21 2.01
N PRO A 84 -1.34 -0.55 1.89
CA PRO A 84 -0.87 -1.38 3.00
C PRO A 84 -0.43 -0.52 4.18
N GLU A 85 -0.52 -1.10 5.36
CA GLU A 85 0.15 -0.55 6.54
C GLU A 85 1.66 -0.48 6.27
N CYS A 86 2.29 0.66 6.57
CA CYS A 86 3.71 0.89 6.33
C CYS A 86 4.42 1.39 7.59
N ILE A 87 5.70 1.09 7.71
CA ILE A 87 6.60 1.76 8.64
C ILE A 87 7.08 3.05 7.99
N VAL A 88 6.89 4.20 8.64
CA VAL A 88 7.39 5.48 8.14
C VAL A 88 8.64 5.86 8.93
N VAL A 89 9.74 6.08 8.22
CA VAL A 89 11.05 6.42 8.81
C VAL A 89 11.49 7.78 8.30
N GLY A 90 11.48 8.75 9.18
CA GLY A 90 11.92 10.12 8.90
C GLY A 90 13.34 10.38 9.36
N VAL A 91 14.17 10.93 8.47
CA VAL A 91 15.51 11.41 8.79
C VAL A 91 15.46 12.91 9.05
N MET A 92 15.74 13.30 10.27
CA MET A 92 15.78 14.72 10.66
C MET A 92 17.14 15.31 10.29
N GLN A 93 17.17 16.12 9.23
CA GLN A 93 18.40 16.71 8.70
C GLN A 93 18.72 18.08 9.32
N GLY A 94 17.67 18.83 9.69
CA GLY A 94 17.85 20.14 10.32
C GLY A 94 18.71 21.10 9.50
N ASP A 95 19.66 21.74 10.15
CA ASP A 95 20.57 22.69 9.51
C ASP A 95 21.59 22.04 8.57
N GLY A 96 21.83 20.72 8.71
CA GLY A 96 22.71 19.93 7.84
C GLY A 96 22.11 19.55 6.48
N ARG A 97 20.87 19.94 6.19
CA ARG A 97 20.14 19.59 4.98
C ARG A 97 20.87 19.88 3.67
N TYR A 98 21.50 21.03 3.58
CA TYR A 98 22.23 21.44 2.38
C TYR A 98 23.50 20.60 2.19
N ASP A 99 24.23 20.34 3.26
CA ASP A 99 25.45 19.53 3.22
C ASP A 99 25.14 18.07 2.90
N ASP A 100 24.04 17.52 3.46
CA ASP A 100 23.54 16.19 3.17
C ASP A 100 23.11 15.99 1.69
N CYS A 101 22.75 17.07 1.00
CA CYS A 101 22.35 17.05 -0.40
C CYS A 101 23.43 17.56 -1.35
N ASN A 102 24.65 17.80 -0.87
CA ASN A 102 25.76 18.34 -1.65
C ASN A 102 26.19 17.39 -2.78
N TYR A 103 26.57 17.97 -3.91
CA TYR A 103 27.13 17.26 -5.06
C TYR A 103 28.34 17.99 -5.64
N ASP A 104 29.20 17.27 -6.33
CA ASP A 104 30.40 17.81 -6.99
C ASP A 104 30.02 18.67 -8.21
N ASP A 105 30.62 19.85 -8.33
CA ASP A 105 30.34 20.81 -9.40
C ASP A 105 30.74 20.35 -10.80
N THR A 106 31.52 19.26 -10.91
CA THR A 106 32.04 18.76 -12.19
C THR A 106 31.20 17.61 -12.74
N ASN A 107 30.88 16.62 -11.87
CA ASN A 107 30.17 15.42 -12.27
C ASN A 107 28.72 15.36 -11.78
N PHE A 108 28.33 16.28 -10.88
CA PHE A 108 26.99 16.42 -10.30
C PHE A 108 26.49 15.17 -9.57
N MET A 109 27.42 14.39 -9.02
CA MET A 109 27.11 13.23 -8.16
C MET A 109 27.32 13.61 -6.69
N PRO A 110 26.68 12.92 -5.72
CA PRO A 110 26.86 13.20 -4.31
C PRO A 110 28.34 13.26 -3.93
N ALA A 111 28.73 14.31 -3.20
CA ALA A 111 30.11 14.58 -2.83
C ALA A 111 30.20 15.06 -1.38
N ASP A 112 31.40 14.93 -0.77
CA ASP A 112 31.65 15.28 0.61
C ASP A 112 30.58 14.68 1.55
N GLN A 113 29.94 15.48 2.39
CA GLN A 113 28.86 15.02 3.27
C GLN A 113 27.66 14.45 2.49
N GLY A 114 27.38 14.92 1.26
CA GLY A 114 26.33 14.34 0.42
C GLY A 114 26.64 12.89 -0.01
N ALA A 115 27.93 12.56 -0.24
CA ALA A 115 28.35 11.18 -0.48
C ALA A 115 28.22 10.32 0.78
N ASP A 116 28.62 10.85 1.92
CA ASP A 116 28.48 10.17 3.21
C ASP A 116 27.00 9.94 3.57
N PHE A 117 26.13 10.91 3.31
CA PHE A 117 24.69 10.80 3.52
C PHE A 117 24.05 9.78 2.55
N PHE A 118 24.52 9.73 1.30
CA PHE A 118 24.11 8.70 0.35
C PHE A 118 24.45 7.29 0.85
N GLU A 119 25.66 7.11 1.37
CA GLU A 119 26.07 5.82 1.96
C GLU A 119 25.36 5.52 3.28
N PHE A 120 25.14 6.52 4.13
CA PHE A 120 24.37 6.36 5.38
C PHE A 120 22.97 5.79 5.12
N VAL A 121 22.19 6.37 4.20
CA VAL A 121 20.84 5.88 3.93
C VAL A 121 20.87 4.45 3.39
N GLY A 122 21.77 4.14 2.47
CA GLY A 122 21.79 2.84 1.78
C GLY A 122 22.48 1.72 2.53
N LEU A 123 23.50 2.03 3.34
CA LEU A 123 24.37 1.03 3.98
C LEU A 123 24.18 0.94 5.50
N GLU A 124 23.56 1.94 6.12
CA GLU A 124 23.35 1.95 7.56
C GLU A 124 21.86 2.04 7.93
N LEU A 125 21.14 3.05 7.42
CA LEU A 125 19.76 3.31 7.83
C LEU A 125 18.82 2.16 7.42
N ILE A 126 18.79 1.79 6.13
CA ILE A 126 17.88 0.73 5.66
C ILE A 126 18.19 -0.61 6.32
N PRO A 127 19.47 -1.08 6.38
CA PRO A 127 19.80 -2.29 7.13
C PRO A 127 19.41 -2.23 8.61
N TYR A 128 19.59 -1.08 9.25
CA TYR A 128 19.19 -0.90 10.65
C TYR A 128 17.67 -1.08 10.83
N ILE A 129 16.86 -0.53 9.94
CA ILE A 129 15.41 -0.67 9.99
C ILE A 129 15.01 -2.13 9.71
N ASP A 130 15.66 -2.79 8.76
CA ASP A 130 15.41 -4.20 8.46
C ASP A 130 15.78 -5.14 9.62
N ASP A 131 16.84 -4.83 10.36
CA ASP A 131 17.30 -5.65 11.50
C ASP A 131 16.43 -5.46 12.76
N ASN A 132 15.80 -4.29 12.92
CA ASN A 132 15.07 -3.94 14.14
C ASN A 132 13.54 -3.98 14.00
N TYR A 133 13.03 -3.99 12.77
CA TYR A 133 11.58 -3.94 12.49
C TYR A 133 11.19 -5.01 11.47
N ARG A 134 9.91 -5.39 11.47
CA ARG A 134 9.36 -6.37 10.52
C ARG A 134 9.06 -5.69 9.18
N THR A 135 10.04 -5.65 8.32
CA THR A 135 9.97 -4.98 7.03
C THR A 135 9.59 -5.91 5.89
N ALA A 136 8.94 -5.38 4.88
CA ALA A 136 8.74 -5.98 3.57
C ALA A 136 9.70 -5.34 2.55
N LYS A 137 9.90 -6.00 1.42
CA LYS A 137 10.91 -5.58 0.43
C LYS A 137 10.60 -4.26 -0.31
N PHE A 138 9.39 -3.74 -0.16
CA PHE A 138 8.97 -2.53 -0.88
C PHE A 138 9.33 -1.27 -0.08
N VAL A 139 10.19 -0.46 -0.65
CA VAL A 139 10.69 0.77 -0.02
C VAL A 139 10.39 1.97 -0.91
N ILE A 140 9.81 3.02 -0.32
CA ILE A 140 9.55 4.32 -0.97
C ILE A 140 10.43 5.38 -0.34
N ALA A 141 11.00 6.27 -1.16
CA ALA A 141 11.64 7.50 -0.70
C ALA A 141 10.77 8.72 -1.02
N VAL A 142 10.67 9.64 -0.07
CA VAL A 142 9.94 10.90 -0.22
C VAL A 142 10.92 12.05 0.01
N GLY A 143 10.97 12.97 -0.96
CA GLY A 143 11.79 14.19 -0.86
C GLY A 143 11.04 15.39 -1.43
N HIS A 144 11.47 16.58 -1.01
CA HIS A 144 10.97 17.87 -1.46
C HIS A 144 12.13 18.81 -1.72
N ASP A 145 12.11 19.53 -2.84
CA ASP A 145 13.15 20.48 -3.21
C ASP A 145 14.53 19.79 -3.37
N PHE A 146 15.57 20.13 -2.63
CA PHE A 146 16.89 19.47 -2.67
C PHE A 146 16.84 17.98 -2.40
N THR A 147 16.04 17.57 -1.42
CA THR A 147 15.92 16.14 -1.09
C THR A 147 15.15 15.36 -2.16
N ALA A 148 14.25 16.02 -2.91
CA ALA A 148 13.60 15.43 -4.08
C ALA A 148 14.59 15.17 -5.24
N ASN A 149 15.61 16.02 -5.41
CA ASN A 149 16.74 15.69 -6.27
C ASN A 149 17.57 14.54 -5.70
N PHE A 150 17.89 14.61 -4.41
CA PHE A 150 18.81 13.66 -3.75
C PHE A 150 18.33 12.21 -3.85
N ILE A 151 17.03 11.93 -3.67
CA ILE A 151 16.52 10.57 -3.79
C ILE A 151 16.78 9.99 -5.20
N ASN A 152 16.88 10.77 -6.25
CA ASN A 152 17.13 10.31 -7.61
C ASN A 152 18.48 9.60 -7.77
N TYR A 153 19.48 9.94 -6.97
CA TYR A 153 20.78 9.28 -7.04
C TYR A 153 20.72 7.77 -6.79
N TYR A 154 19.73 7.32 -6.03
CA TYR A 154 19.53 5.87 -5.76
C TYR A 154 18.98 5.09 -6.95
N LEU A 155 18.45 5.75 -7.99
CA LEU A 155 18.11 5.11 -9.27
C LEU A 155 19.33 4.64 -10.04
N PHE A 156 20.50 5.24 -9.79
CA PHE A 156 21.76 4.85 -10.45
C PHE A 156 22.44 3.64 -9.80
N LYS A 157 21.95 3.15 -8.66
CA LYS A 157 22.37 1.84 -8.11
C LYS A 157 21.83 0.70 -8.96
N ASP A 158 22.45 -0.46 -8.84
CA ASP A 158 22.01 -1.67 -9.53
C ASP A 158 21.97 -2.86 -8.56
N PRO A 159 20.75 -3.29 -8.14
CA PRO A 159 19.45 -2.68 -8.43
C PRO A 159 19.26 -1.31 -7.74
N PRO A 160 18.28 -0.48 -8.17
CA PRO A 160 17.88 0.73 -7.46
C PRO A 160 17.53 0.44 -6.00
N LEU A 161 17.85 1.39 -5.12
CA LEU A 161 17.63 1.19 -3.68
C LEU A 161 16.14 1.20 -3.29
N PHE A 162 15.34 2.01 -3.97
CA PHE A 162 13.92 2.17 -3.69
C PHE A 162 13.06 1.63 -4.83
N ASN A 163 11.87 1.16 -4.49
CA ASN A 163 10.84 0.77 -5.46
C ASN A 163 9.93 1.94 -5.84
N GLY A 164 9.81 2.94 -4.94
CA GLY A 164 9.00 4.13 -5.15
C GLY A 164 9.78 5.41 -4.86
N TYR A 165 9.56 6.42 -5.69
CA TYR A 165 10.16 7.74 -5.58
C TYR A 165 9.05 8.78 -5.60
N ILE A 166 8.92 9.56 -4.53
CA ILE A 166 8.00 10.69 -4.44
C ILE A 166 8.84 11.95 -4.43
N SER A 167 8.94 12.59 -5.60
CA SER A 167 9.75 13.76 -5.88
C SER A 167 8.85 14.99 -6.01
N LEU A 168 8.88 15.86 -5.01
CA LEU A 168 8.02 17.03 -4.90
C LEU A 168 8.82 18.30 -5.21
N SER A 169 8.48 19.01 -6.28
CA SER A 169 9.15 20.26 -6.68
C SER A 169 10.67 20.17 -6.61
N PRO A 170 11.31 19.22 -7.34
CA PRO A 170 12.75 18.96 -7.19
C PRO A 170 13.61 20.14 -7.71
N ASP A 171 14.59 20.54 -6.91
CA ASP A 171 15.72 21.34 -7.37
C ASP A 171 16.81 20.41 -7.91
N LEU A 172 16.69 20.09 -9.20
CA LEU A 172 17.54 19.08 -9.83
C LEU A 172 18.98 19.56 -9.98
N ALA A 173 19.92 18.69 -9.62
CA ALA A 173 21.32 18.87 -10.01
C ALA A 173 21.45 18.94 -11.54
N PRO A 174 22.43 19.70 -12.05
CA PRO A 174 22.63 19.79 -13.49
C PRO A 174 22.72 18.40 -14.16
N MET A 175 22.16 18.28 -15.36
CA MET A 175 22.09 17.02 -16.14
C MET A 175 21.24 15.89 -15.54
N MET A 176 20.59 16.07 -14.38
CA MET A 176 19.76 15.00 -13.80
C MET A 176 18.55 14.67 -14.68
N ASP A 177 17.96 15.70 -15.32
CA ASP A 177 16.85 15.58 -16.26
C ASP A 177 17.20 14.85 -17.57
N GLU A 178 18.50 14.77 -17.91
CA GLU A 178 19.04 13.97 -19.02
C GLU A 178 19.40 12.55 -18.58
N ARG A 179 20.03 12.41 -17.42
CA ARG A 179 20.53 11.13 -16.89
C ARG A 179 19.42 10.17 -16.47
N LEU A 180 18.34 10.70 -15.87
CA LEU A 180 17.21 9.85 -15.45
C LEU A 180 16.56 9.13 -16.64
N PRO A 181 16.19 9.81 -17.74
CA PRO A 181 15.65 9.14 -18.92
C PRO A 181 16.61 8.13 -19.56
N GLU A 182 17.93 8.35 -19.50
CA GLU A 182 18.93 7.40 -19.98
C GLU A 182 19.04 6.16 -19.09
N ARG A 183 18.95 6.32 -17.77
CA ARG A 183 19.08 5.22 -16.80
C ARG A 183 17.85 4.34 -16.74
N ILE A 184 16.65 4.89 -16.71
CA ILE A 184 15.38 4.19 -16.46
C ILE A 184 15.17 2.98 -17.37
N PRO A 185 15.39 3.03 -18.70
CA PRO A 185 15.19 1.87 -19.58
C PRO A 185 16.06 0.65 -19.25
N SER A 186 17.18 0.82 -18.56
CA SER A 186 18.09 -0.26 -18.17
C SER A 186 17.75 -0.91 -16.82
N ILE A 187 16.75 -0.38 -16.09
CA ILE A 187 16.33 -0.91 -14.81
C ILE A 187 15.42 -2.13 -15.03
N GLU A 188 15.77 -3.25 -14.42
CA GLU A 188 15.00 -4.49 -14.55
C GLU A 188 13.87 -4.58 -13.51
N SER A 189 14.07 -4.00 -12.32
CA SER A 189 13.08 -3.97 -11.25
C SER A 189 11.95 -2.99 -11.55
N LYS A 190 10.76 -3.25 -10.99
CA LYS A 190 9.62 -2.32 -11.13
C LYS A 190 9.81 -1.10 -10.25
N ILE A 191 9.70 0.07 -10.86
CA ILE A 191 9.84 1.38 -10.22
C ILE A 191 8.55 2.17 -10.36
N PHE A 192 8.14 2.81 -9.28
CA PHE A 192 7.09 3.83 -9.24
C PHE A 192 7.75 5.20 -9.05
N TYR A 193 7.50 6.12 -9.95
CA TYR A 193 8.02 7.48 -9.86
C TYR A 193 6.88 8.48 -9.92
N TYR A 194 6.69 9.20 -8.83
CA TYR A 194 5.71 10.27 -8.72
C TYR A 194 6.43 11.62 -8.68
N LEU A 195 6.11 12.49 -9.62
CA LEU A 195 6.61 13.85 -9.74
C LEU A 195 5.45 14.84 -9.55
N ALA A 196 5.66 15.88 -8.77
CA ALA A 196 4.66 16.93 -8.62
C ALA A 196 5.27 18.33 -8.53
N THR A 197 4.50 19.31 -9.05
CA THR A 197 4.74 20.75 -8.90
C THR A 197 3.41 21.48 -8.71
N GLY A 198 3.45 22.78 -8.52
CA GLY A 198 2.29 23.64 -8.43
C GLY A 198 2.37 24.83 -9.40
N THR A 199 1.23 25.38 -9.80
CA THR A 199 1.20 26.54 -10.73
C THR A 199 1.72 27.83 -10.09
N ASP A 200 1.72 27.90 -8.74
CA ASP A 200 2.25 29.03 -7.96
C ASP A 200 3.56 28.64 -7.26
N ASP A 201 4.23 27.59 -7.74
CA ASP A 201 5.55 27.14 -7.27
C ASP A 201 6.65 28.14 -7.65
N ILE A 202 7.86 27.95 -7.15
CA ILE A 202 9.05 28.69 -7.59
C ILE A 202 9.21 28.45 -9.10
N GLN A 203 9.25 29.53 -9.88
CA GLN A 203 9.17 29.49 -11.33
C GLN A 203 10.19 28.54 -11.97
N ASP A 204 11.43 28.56 -11.49
CA ASP A 204 12.50 27.72 -12.02
C ASP A 204 12.27 26.24 -11.69
N LEU A 205 11.81 25.92 -10.49
CA LEU A 205 11.51 24.55 -10.07
C LEU A 205 10.28 23.96 -10.77
N MET A 206 9.28 24.81 -11.03
CA MET A 206 8.13 24.43 -11.87
C MET A 206 8.59 24.06 -13.27
N ALA A 207 9.43 24.91 -13.90
CA ALA A 207 9.95 24.68 -15.24
C ALA A 207 10.82 23.40 -15.31
N ILE A 208 11.65 23.15 -14.29
CA ILE A 208 12.43 21.90 -14.13
C ILE A 208 11.50 20.70 -14.09
N SER A 209 10.48 20.74 -13.23
CA SER A 209 9.50 19.67 -13.08
C SER A 209 8.72 19.38 -14.37
N GLU A 210 8.31 20.43 -15.11
CA GLU A 210 7.64 20.27 -16.40
C GLU A 210 8.55 19.67 -17.46
N ASN A 211 9.83 20.03 -17.49
CA ASN A 211 10.82 19.45 -18.41
C ASN A 211 11.08 17.98 -18.08
N LEU A 212 11.28 17.66 -16.80
CA LEU A 212 11.43 16.28 -16.36
C LEU A 212 10.19 15.43 -16.70
N ASN A 213 8.97 15.97 -16.53
CA ASN A 213 7.74 15.30 -16.96
C ASN A 213 7.75 14.98 -18.45
N LYS A 214 8.17 15.93 -19.31
CA LYS A 214 8.26 15.70 -20.75
C LYS A 214 9.22 14.56 -21.11
N SER A 215 10.32 14.45 -20.39
CA SER A 215 11.35 13.42 -20.62
C SER A 215 10.94 12.05 -20.07
N LEU A 216 10.26 11.98 -18.90
CA LEU A 216 9.92 10.73 -18.26
C LEU A 216 8.58 10.12 -18.75
N LYS A 217 7.61 10.93 -19.12
CA LYS A 217 6.29 10.46 -19.56
C LYS A 217 6.31 9.42 -20.68
N PRO A 218 7.16 9.54 -21.72
CA PRO A 218 7.27 8.54 -22.79
C PRO A 218 7.83 7.19 -22.33
N LEU A 219 8.44 7.11 -21.14
CA LEU A 219 9.05 5.91 -20.57
C LEU A 219 8.07 5.10 -19.72
N ASP A 220 6.86 5.62 -19.47
CA ASP A 220 5.83 4.90 -18.72
C ASP A 220 5.57 3.53 -19.33
N SER A 221 5.66 2.50 -18.52
CA SER A 221 5.60 1.10 -18.93
C SER A 221 5.20 0.22 -17.74
N ASP A 222 5.14 -1.09 -17.93
CA ASP A 222 4.88 -2.01 -16.82
C ASP A 222 6.01 -2.07 -15.79
N ARG A 223 7.25 -1.78 -16.20
CA ARG A 223 8.41 -1.73 -15.29
C ARG A 223 8.63 -0.36 -14.66
N PHE A 224 8.28 0.72 -15.34
CA PHE A 224 8.42 2.07 -14.86
C PHE A 224 7.06 2.76 -14.87
N LYS A 225 6.41 2.87 -13.71
CA LYS A 225 5.14 3.57 -13.56
C LYS A 225 5.41 5.03 -13.21
N PHE A 226 5.12 5.90 -14.17
CA PHE A 226 5.35 7.33 -14.03
C PHE A 226 4.04 8.08 -13.82
N TYR A 227 4.02 8.93 -12.81
CA TYR A 227 2.89 9.80 -12.47
C TYR A 227 3.35 11.24 -12.35
N TYR A 228 2.56 12.15 -12.86
CA TYR A 228 2.82 13.59 -12.77
C TYR A 228 1.56 14.35 -12.41
N ASP A 229 1.68 15.27 -11.47
CA ASP A 229 0.65 16.25 -11.13
C ASP A 229 1.21 17.67 -11.11
N ASN A 230 0.45 18.63 -11.71
CA ASN A 230 0.67 20.05 -11.54
C ASN A 230 -0.58 20.63 -10.88
N PHE A 231 -0.46 20.99 -9.60
CA PHE A 231 -1.60 21.43 -8.78
C PHE A 231 -1.86 22.92 -8.95
N GLU A 232 -3.05 23.27 -9.48
CA GLU A 232 -3.47 24.65 -9.65
C GLU A 232 -3.50 25.40 -8.32
N GLY A 233 -2.86 26.57 -8.25
CA GLY A 233 -2.75 27.42 -7.07
C GLY A 233 -1.95 26.81 -5.91
N ALA A 234 -1.17 25.76 -6.14
CA ALA A 234 -0.26 25.26 -5.14
C ALA A 234 1.05 26.03 -5.18
N THR A 235 1.45 26.58 -4.03
CA THR A 235 2.78 27.15 -3.82
C THR A 235 3.77 26.03 -3.49
N HIS A 236 5.07 26.34 -3.50
CA HIS A 236 6.15 25.42 -3.13
C HIS A 236 5.85 24.62 -1.85
N TYR A 237 5.39 25.27 -0.80
CA TYR A 237 5.10 24.59 0.48
C TYR A 237 3.70 23.97 0.57
N SER A 238 2.67 24.59 -0.05
CA SER A 238 1.32 24.03 -0.02
C SER A 238 1.17 22.81 -0.94
N LEU A 239 2.09 22.61 -1.88
CA LEU A 239 2.20 21.46 -2.76
C LEU A 239 2.26 20.14 -1.96
N VAL A 240 3.07 20.10 -0.91
CA VAL A 240 3.26 18.92 -0.07
C VAL A 240 1.93 18.31 0.41
N ALA A 241 1.03 19.16 0.92
CA ALA A 241 -0.25 18.71 1.46
C ALA A 241 -1.24 18.18 0.37
N ARG A 242 -1.02 18.54 -0.90
CA ARG A 242 -1.83 18.07 -2.03
C ARG A 242 -1.23 16.86 -2.73
N ALA A 243 0.09 16.86 -2.88
CA ALA A 243 0.82 15.86 -3.65
C ALA A 243 0.96 14.52 -2.91
N ILE A 244 1.18 14.53 -1.59
CA ILE A 244 1.37 13.29 -0.82
C ILE A 244 0.16 12.36 -0.91
N PRO A 245 -1.10 12.78 -0.65
CA PRO A 245 -2.25 11.90 -0.82
C PRO A 245 -2.36 11.38 -2.25
N SER A 246 -2.16 12.24 -3.28
CA SER A 246 -2.20 11.81 -4.68
C SER A 246 -1.11 10.77 -5.00
N ALA A 247 0.11 10.95 -4.48
CA ALA A 247 1.19 9.99 -4.64
C ALA A 247 0.84 8.61 -4.07
N MET A 248 0.34 8.58 -2.83
CA MET A 248 -0.08 7.33 -2.17
C MET A 248 -1.17 6.62 -2.96
N GLU A 249 -2.19 7.36 -3.39
CA GLU A 249 -3.27 6.83 -4.22
C GLU A 249 -2.79 6.18 -5.51
N LYS A 250 -1.82 6.77 -6.20
CA LYS A 250 -1.31 6.30 -7.48
C LYS A 250 -0.37 5.11 -7.33
N ILE A 251 0.58 5.19 -6.40
CA ILE A 251 1.57 4.14 -6.15
C ILE A 251 0.89 2.86 -5.66
N PHE A 252 -0.07 2.97 -4.74
CA PHE A 252 -0.75 1.84 -4.15
C PHE A 252 -2.08 1.47 -4.84
N SER A 253 -2.33 2.00 -6.04
CA SER A 253 -3.62 1.79 -6.75
C SER A 253 -4.03 0.34 -6.90
N VAL A 254 -3.09 -0.58 -7.15
CA VAL A 254 -3.36 -2.02 -7.28
C VAL A 254 -3.76 -2.68 -5.97
N TYR A 255 -3.34 -2.12 -4.83
CA TYR A 255 -3.65 -2.65 -3.50
C TYR A 255 -5.10 -2.40 -3.09
N ARG A 256 -5.75 -1.38 -3.65
CA ARG A 256 -7.12 -0.99 -3.28
C ARG A 256 -8.13 -2.14 -3.47
N PRO A 257 -9.18 -2.19 -2.63
CA PRO A 257 -10.31 -3.07 -2.87
C PRO A 257 -10.92 -2.83 -4.26
N ILE A 258 -11.53 -3.85 -4.83
CA ILE A 258 -12.23 -3.75 -6.12
C ILE A 258 -13.32 -2.68 -6.03
N SER A 259 -13.12 -1.59 -6.77
CA SER A 259 -14.08 -0.48 -6.84
C SER A 259 -15.27 -0.79 -7.75
N LYS A 260 -16.37 -0.03 -7.60
CA LYS A 260 -17.53 -0.12 -8.53
C LYS A 260 -17.12 0.14 -9.98
N GLN A 261 -16.16 1.06 -10.20
CA GLN A 261 -15.65 1.37 -11.53
C GLN A 261 -14.81 0.21 -12.08
N GLU A 262 -13.88 -0.33 -11.29
CA GLU A 262 -13.07 -1.51 -11.66
C GLU A 262 -13.98 -2.72 -11.98
N TYR A 263 -15.01 -2.94 -11.17
CA TYR A 263 -16.00 -3.96 -11.43
C TYR A 263 -16.69 -3.79 -12.79
N SER A 264 -17.19 -2.58 -13.10
CA SER A 264 -17.96 -2.33 -14.33
C SER A 264 -17.09 -2.24 -15.58
N ASP A 265 -15.93 -1.59 -15.47
CA ASP A 265 -15.08 -1.23 -16.61
C ASP A 265 -14.03 -2.28 -16.95
N VAL A 266 -13.65 -3.11 -15.97
CA VAL A 266 -12.65 -4.17 -16.14
C VAL A 266 -13.31 -5.55 -16.00
N ILE A 267 -13.78 -5.93 -14.82
CA ILE A 267 -14.19 -7.31 -14.50
C ILE A 267 -15.36 -7.77 -15.36
N MET A 268 -16.38 -6.93 -15.52
CA MET A 268 -17.54 -7.29 -16.35
C MET A 268 -17.22 -7.39 -17.85
N LYS A 269 -16.12 -6.76 -18.31
CA LYS A 269 -15.68 -6.80 -19.70
C LYS A 269 -14.61 -7.87 -19.99
N LEU A 270 -14.13 -8.60 -18.97
CA LEU A 270 -13.15 -9.66 -19.15
C LEU A 270 -13.66 -10.74 -20.12
N GLU A 271 -12.83 -11.14 -21.04
CA GLU A 271 -13.06 -12.33 -21.89
C GLU A 271 -12.53 -13.61 -21.24
N THR A 272 -11.61 -13.46 -20.28
CA THR A 272 -11.02 -14.54 -19.49
C THR A 272 -11.88 -14.91 -18.27
N PRO A 273 -11.64 -16.07 -17.64
CA PRO A 273 -12.32 -16.45 -16.40
C PRO A 273 -12.07 -15.44 -15.26
N VAL A 274 -13.15 -15.04 -14.58
CA VAL A 274 -13.09 -14.01 -13.52
C VAL A 274 -12.19 -14.40 -12.35
N HIS A 275 -12.10 -15.69 -12.01
CA HIS A 275 -11.25 -16.14 -10.91
C HIS A 275 -9.76 -15.89 -11.18
N HIS A 276 -9.29 -15.91 -12.44
CA HIS A 276 -7.92 -15.52 -12.79
C HIS A 276 -7.65 -14.06 -12.42
N TYR A 277 -8.59 -13.16 -12.74
CA TYR A 277 -8.45 -11.75 -12.36
C TYR A 277 -8.21 -11.57 -10.85
N LEU A 278 -9.00 -12.27 -10.02
CA LEU A 278 -8.86 -12.21 -8.58
C LEU A 278 -7.49 -12.74 -8.12
N GLN A 279 -7.06 -13.87 -8.66
CA GLN A 279 -5.75 -14.46 -8.37
C GLN A 279 -4.61 -13.54 -8.81
N ASP A 280 -4.65 -13.02 -10.04
CA ASP A 280 -3.60 -12.15 -10.60
C ASP A 280 -3.48 -10.84 -9.82
N LYS A 281 -4.60 -10.27 -9.35
CA LYS A 281 -4.59 -9.08 -8.50
C LYS A 281 -3.81 -9.32 -7.20
N TYR A 282 -4.09 -10.41 -6.49
CA TYR A 282 -3.43 -10.69 -5.21
C TYR A 282 -2.01 -11.20 -5.38
N MET A 283 -1.70 -11.94 -6.44
CA MET A 283 -0.32 -12.26 -6.81
C MET A 283 0.48 -10.98 -7.11
N THR A 284 -0.11 -10.02 -7.83
CA THR A 284 0.52 -8.73 -8.09
C THR A 284 0.78 -7.94 -6.80
N ILE A 285 -0.14 -7.96 -5.84
CA ILE A 285 0.05 -7.33 -4.51
C ILE A 285 1.23 -8.00 -3.77
N GLU A 286 1.29 -9.33 -3.77
CA GLU A 286 2.38 -10.09 -3.14
C GLU A 286 3.73 -9.81 -3.81
N ASP A 287 3.79 -9.87 -5.13
CA ASP A 287 5.01 -9.65 -5.91
C ASP A 287 5.56 -8.22 -5.75
N LEU A 288 4.66 -7.22 -5.74
CA LEU A 288 5.06 -5.82 -5.64
C LEU A 288 5.46 -5.41 -4.24
N PHE A 289 4.63 -5.75 -3.27
CA PHE A 289 4.76 -5.20 -1.90
C PHE A 289 5.39 -6.19 -0.93
N GLY A 290 5.58 -7.47 -1.33
CA GLY A 290 6.06 -8.52 -0.45
C GLY A 290 5.05 -8.90 0.64
N LEU A 291 3.75 -8.73 0.37
CA LEU A 291 2.66 -8.90 1.34
C LEU A 291 1.79 -10.09 0.96
N SER A 292 1.81 -11.14 1.77
CA SER A 292 0.90 -12.28 1.63
C SER A 292 -0.37 -12.02 2.43
N ASN A 293 -1.27 -11.19 1.89
CA ASN A 293 -2.54 -10.86 2.52
C ASN A 293 -3.66 -11.81 2.05
N PRO A 294 -4.62 -12.17 2.92
CA PRO A 294 -5.82 -12.86 2.49
C PRO A 294 -6.61 -11.98 1.51
N ILE A 295 -7.26 -12.62 0.54
CA ILE A 295 -8.18 -11.94 -0.38
C ILE A 295 -9.33 -11.34 0.44
N ARG A 296 -9.62 -10.06 0.25
CA ARG A 296 -10.68 -9.36 0.97
C ARG A 296 -12.05 -9.96 0.67
N ILE A 297 -12.89 -10.00 1.68
CA ILE A 297 -14.28 -10.49 1.56
C ILE A 297 -15.04 -9.75 0.44
N ASN A 298 -14.90 -8.42 0.37
CA ASN A 298 -15.53 -7.61 -0.67
C ASN A 298 -15.06 -7.95 -2.08
N ASP A 299 -13.80 -8.31 -2.25
CA ASP A 299 -13.24 -8.71 -3.54
C ASP A 299 -13.74 -10.10 -3.96
N PHE A 300 -13.91 -11.02 -3.01
CA PHE A 300 -14.62 -12.29 -3.25
C PHE A 300 -16.05 -12.06 -3.70
N ILE A 301 -16.81 -11.22 -3.00
CA ILE A 301 -18.21 -10.91 -3.32
C ILE A 301 -18.30 -10.28 -4.72
N ALA A 302 -17.45 -9.32 -5.04
CA ALA A 302 -17.44 -8.65 -6.33
C ALA A 302 -17.18 -9.63 -7.48
N THR A 303 -16.14 -10.45 -7.35
CA THR A 303 -15.76 -11.40 -8.39
C THR A 303 -16.73 -12.57 -8.52
N ALA A 304 -17.28 -13.11 -7.43
CA ALA A 304 -18.30 -14.13 -7.45
C ALA A 304 -19.59 -13.61 -8.11
N THR A 305 -20.03 -12.39 -7.76
CA THR A 305 -21.19 -11.74 -8.40
C THR A 305 -20.96 -11.54 -9.91
N ALA A 306 -19.76 -11.19 -10.33
CA ALA A 306 -19.41 -11.07 -11.73
C ALA A 306 -19.46 -12.44 -12.44
N ALA A 307 -18.92 -13.49 -11.80
CA ALA A 307 -18.97 -14.86 -12.33
C ALA A 307 -20.41 -15.36 -12.53
N GLU A 308 -21.31 -15.11 -11.55
CA GLU A 308 -22.74 -15.43 -11.67
C GLU A 308 -23.39 -14.68 -12.84
N LYS A 309 -23.24 -13.36 -12.94
CA LYS A 309 -23.82 -12.56 -14.03
C LYS A 309 -23.33 -12.98 -15.42
N LYS A 310 -22.06 -13.38 -15.50
CA LYS A 310 -21.44 -13.88 -16.75
C LYS A 310 -21.73 -15.38 -16.99
N LYS A 311 -22.40 -16.07 -16.06
CA LYS A 311 -22.64 -17.52 -16.08
C LYS A 311 -21.34 -18.34 -16.19
N GLN A 312 -20.27 -17.84 -15.61
CA GLN A 312 -18.98 -18.51 -15.53
C GLN A 312 -18.94 -19.43 -14.29
N TRP A 313 -19.72 -20.52 -14.32
CA TRP A 313 -19.94 -21.38 -13.16
C TRP A 313 -18.67 -22.00 -12.63
N GLU A 314 -17.72 -22.35 -13.50
CA GLU A 314 -16.41 -22.86 -13.09
C GLU A 314 -15.59 -21.78 -12.33
N SER A 315 -15.64 -20.53 -12.78
CA SER A 315 -15.03 -19.41 -12.03
C SER A 315 -15.67 -19.24 -10.65
N LEU A 316 -17.00 -19.38 -10.57
CA LEU A 316 -17.72 -19.30 -9.30
C LEU A 316 -17.27 -20.42 -8.34
N ARG A 317 -17.07 -21.63 -8.83
CA ARG A 317 -16.56 -22.77 -8.06
C ARG A 317 -15.16 -22.49 -7.50
N GLU A 318 -14.26 -22.01 -8.35
CA GLU A 318 -12.88 -21.69 -7.94
C GLU A 318 -12.85 -20.57 -6.88
N ILE A 319 -13.64 -19.50 -7.09
CA ILE A 319 -13.78 -18.40 -6.13
C ILE A 319 -14.33 -18.91 -4.79
N ALA A 320 -15.40 -19.72 -4.83
CA ALA A 320 -15.98 -20.33 -3.64
C ALA A 320 -14.97 -21.21 -2.88
N SER A 321 -14.19 -22.02 -3.61
CA SER A 321 -13.16 -22.88 -3.03
C SER A 321 -12.02 -22.07 -2.38
N MET A 322 -11.63 -20.94 -2.96
CA MET A 322 -10.67 -20.03 -2.35
C MET A 322 -11.23 -19.40 -1.06
N ALA A 323 -12.49 -18.95 -1.10
CA ALA A 323 -13.15 -18.36 0.06
C ALA A 323 -13.32 -19.37 1.20
N GLN A 324 -13.68 -20.64 0.91
CA GLN A 324 -13.75 -21.72 1.91
C GLN A 324 -12.39 -21.96 2.60
N ARG A 325 -11.30 -21.88 1.85
CA ARG A 325 -9.95 -22.09 2.43
C ARG A 325 -9.50 -20.93 3.30
N GLN A 326 -9.81 -19.69 2.90
CA GLN A 326 -9.34 -18.49 3.62
C GLN A 326 -10.26 -18.07 4.77
N TYR A 327 -11.56 -18.35 4.64
CA TYR A 327 -12.60 -17.98 5.61
C TYR A 327 -13.50 -19.19 5.95
N PRO A 328 -12.91 -20.28 6.52
CA PRO A 328 -13.63 -21.54 6.73
C PRO A 328 -14.79 -21.42 7.72
N ASP A 329 -14.69 -20.47 8.66
CA ASP A 329 -15.68 -20.26 9.72
C ASP A 329 -16.84 -19.33 9.30
N THR A 330 -16.84 -18.85 8.04
CA THR A 330 -17.85 -17.95 7.50
C THR A 330 -18.76 -18.64 6.47
N VAL A 331 -19.92 -18.06 6.25
CA VAL A 331 -20.87 -18.52 5.21
C VAL A 331 -20.41 -18.22 3.78
N LEU A 332 -19.38 -17.40 3.57
CA LEU A 332 -18.98 -16.83 2.29
C LEU A 332 -18.74 -17.89 1.21
N GLY A 333 -17.83 -18.81 1.47
CA GLY A 333 -17.45 -19.83 0.49
C GLY A 333 -18.53 -20.86 0.26
N ASP A 334 -19.28 -21.22 1.30
CA ASP A 334 -20.39 -22.19 1.19
C ASP A 334 -21.57 -21.61 0.41
N TYR A 335 -21.88 -20.33 0.58
CA TYR A 335 -22.92 -19.69 -0.22
C TYR A 335 -22.63 -19.80 -1.71
N TYR A 336 -21.45 -19.38 -2.16
CA TYR A 336 -21.13 -19.41 -3.59
C TYR A 336 -20.91 -20.83 -4.13
N MET A 337 -20.45 -21.77 -3.31
CA MET A 337 -20.38 -23.18 -3.68
C MET A 337 -21.78 -23.77 -3.86
N ALA A 338 -22.69 -23.45 -2.96
CA ALA A 338 -24.07 -23.88 -3.10
C ALA A 338 -24.76 -23.26 -4.33
N ARG A 339 -24.48 -21.98 -4.63
CA ARG A 339 -24.93 -21.32 -5.85
C ARG A 339 -24.40 -22.01 -7.12
N PHE A 340 -23.12 -22.40 -7.11
CA PHE A 340 -22.55 -23.19 -8.19
C PHE A 340 -23.33 -24.50 -8.40
N TYR A 341 -23.61 -25.28 -7.35
CA TYR A 341 -24.37 -26.53 -7.45
C TYR A 341 -25.81 -26.30 -7.92
N GLU A 342 -26.46 -25.24 -7.45
CA GLU A 342 -27.82 -24.87 -7.86
C GLU A 342 -27.89 -24.63 -9.37
N GLU A 343 -26.99 -23.83 -9.91
CA GLU A 343 -26.94 -23.40 -11.30
C GLU A 343 -26.43 -24.50 -12.27
N THR A 344 -25.70 -25.49 -11.76
CA THR A 344 -25.16 -26.60 -12.55
C THR A 344 -26.05 -27.87 -12.47
N GLY A 345 -27.22 -27.76 -11.83
CA GLY A 345 -28.20 -28.87 -11.80
C GLY A 345 -27.91 -29.94 -10.77
N GLU A 346 -27.23 -29.58 -9.67
CA GLU A 346 -26.97 -30.47 -8.54
C GLU A 346 -27.74 -30.05 -7.27
N PRO A 347 -29.10 -29.96 -7.32
CA PRO A 347 -29.88 -29.32 -6.25
C PRO A 347 -29.73 -30.00 -4.90
N LYS A 348 -29.49 -31.30 -4.85
CA LYS A 348 -29.26 -32.01 -3.59
C LYS A 348 -27.94 -31.64 -2.91
N LYS A 349 -26.90 -31.36 -3.70
CA LYS A 349 -25.63 -30.83 -3.16
C LYS A 349 -25.81 -29.38 -2.71
N ALA A 350 -26.46 -28.55 -3.53
CA ALA A 350 -26.75 -27.16 -3.18
C ALA A 350 -27.50 -27.08 -1.84
N MET A 351 -28.61 -27.82 -1.68
CA MET A 351 -29.39 -27.86 -0.45
C MET A 351 -28.52 -28.21 0.77
N ARG A 352 -27.69 -29.28 0.68
CA ARG A 352 -26.84 -29.70 1.80
C ARG A 352 -25.79 -28.70 2.14
N THR A 353 -25.22 -28.02 1.14
CA THR A 353 -24.20 -26.98 1.36
C THR A 353 -24.82 -25.77 2.03
N PHE A 354 -26.01 -25.32 1.60
CA PHE A 354 -26.75 -24.27 2.28
C PHE A 354 -27.09 -24.62 3.73
N GLN A 355 -27.52 -25.85 4.01
CA GLN A 355 -27.83 -26.32 5.37
C GLN A 355 -26.60 -26.37 6.28
N GLY A 356 -25.39 -26.55 5.73
CA GLY A 356 -24.15 -26.62 6.50
C GLY A 356 -23.70 -25.28 7.08
N ALA A 357 -24.42 -24.19 6.84
CA ALA A 357 -24.05 -22.84 7.27
C ALA A 357 -24.55 -22.45 8.67
N PHE A 358 -25.32 -23.31 9.35
CA PHE A 358 -26.10 -22.92 10.53
C PHE A 358 -25.25 -22.47 11.73
N ASP A 359 -23.97 -22.84 11.79
CA ASP A 359 -23.02 -22.53 12.86
C ASP A 359 -21.87 -21.59 12.41
N LYS A 360 -22.01 -20.99 11.21
CA LYS A 360 -20.99 -20.13 10.64
C LYS A 360 -21.30 -18.65 10.80
N GLU A 361 -20.24 -17.83 10.76
CA GLU A 361 -20.36 -16.36 10.82
C GLU A 361 -20.96 -15.80 9.53
N GLU A 362 -21.90 -14.90 9.70
CA GLU A 362 -22.54 -14.16 8.59
C GLU A 362 -21.58 -13.15 7.96
N VAL A 363 -21.74 -12.92 6.66
CA VAL A 363 -20.87 -12.03 5.89
C VAL A 363 -21.71 -11.13 4.98
N ASP A 364 -21.67 -9.84 5.21
CA ASP A 364 -22.39 -8.82 4.42
C ASP A 364 -23.88 -9.18 4.28
N PHE A 365 -24.38 -9.34 3.06
CA PHE A 365 -25.77 -9.73 2.79
C PHE A 365 -26.02 -11.24 2.94
N ILE A 366 -24.97 -12.05 3.08
CA ILE A 366 -25.08 -13.51 3.20
C ILE A 366 -25.30 -13.87 4.66
N THR A 367 -26.56 -14.14 4.99
CA THR A 367 -26.96 -14.54 6.34
C THR A 367 -27.28 -16.03 6.41
N VAL A 368 -27.23 -16.59 7.63
CA VAL A 368 -27.64 -17.97 7.87
C VAL A 368 -29.10 -18.17 7.48
N ASP A 369 -29.98 -17.23 7.78
CA ASP A 369 -31.40 -17.29 7.42
C ASP A 369 -31.57 -17.34 5.88
N LEU A 370 -30.85 -16.53 5.12
CA LEU A 370 -30.85 -16.57 3.66
C LEU A 370 -30.46 -17.95 3.12
N MET A 371 -29.44 -18.57 3.73
CA MET A 371 -28.97 -19.90 3.29
C MET A 371 -29.99 -20.99 3.62
N LEU A 372 -30.59 -20.97 4.80
CA LEU A 372 -31.62 -21.92 5.20
C LEU A 372 -32.88 -21.77 4.35
N ASP A 373 -33.34 -20.56 4.06
CA ASP A 373 -34.46 -20.28 3.18
C ASP A 373 -34.22 -20.86 1.76
N LYS A 374 -33.00 -20.73 1.24
CA LYS A 374 -32.62 -21.33 -0.06
C LYS A 374 -32.65 -22.85 0.00
N ALA A 375 -32.16 -23.45 1.07
CA ALA A 375 -32.18 -24.90 1.26
C ALA A 375 -33.64 -25.44 1.30
N ASP A 376 -34.54 -24.75 2.02
CA ASP A 376 -35.95 -25.15 2.13
C ASP A 376 -36.70 -25.01 0.80
N ARG A 377 -36.46 -23.95 0.03
CA ARG A 377 -36.99 -23.80 -1.34
C ARG A 377 -36.56 -24.95 -2.26
N ILE A 378 -35.28 -25.31 -2.25
CA ILE A 378 -34.79 -26.45 -3.04
C ILE A 378 -35.47 -27.75 -2.59
N LYS A 379 -35.68 -27.92 -1.29
CA LYS A 379 -36.39 -29.10 -0.74
C LYS A 379 -37.83 -29.17 -1.21
N GLU A 380 -38.54 -28.03 -1.22
CA GLU A 380 -39.92 -27.95 -1.73
C GLU A 380 -40.00 -28.21 -3.23
N ASP A 381 -39.14 -27.58 -4.03
CA ASP A 381 -39.16 -27.65 -5.49
C ASP A 381 -38.82 -29.05 -6.03
N PHE A 382 -37.94 -29.78 -5.34
CA PHE A 382 -37.47 -31.10 -5.78
C PHE A 382 -38.00 -32.26 -4.92
N GLY A 383 -38.80 -32.00 -3.88
CA GLY A 383 -39.47 -33.04 -3.07
C GLY A 383 -38.50 -33.87 -2.21
N TYR A 384 -37.46 -33.27 -1.66
CA TYR A 384 -36.46 -33.94 -0.82
C TYR A 384 -36.89 -34.07 0.65
#